data_85769652ddab90e3d9269401248e5b9c
#
_entry.id   85769652ddab90e3d9269401248e5b9c
#
_cell.length_a   1.000
_cell.length_b   1.000
_cell.length_c   1.000
_cell.angle_alpha   90.00
_cell.angle_beta   90.00
_cell.angle_gamma   90.00
#
_symmetry.space_group_name_H-M   'P 1'
#
loop_
_entity.id
_entity.type
_entity.pdbx_description
1 polymer ?
#
loop_
_entity_poly.entity_id
_entity_poly.type
_entity_poly.pdbx_seq_one_letter_code
_entity_poly.pdbx_strand_id
1 'polypeptide(L)'
;MLIPKYSGTLDLLGSASNGNGQDASKLSAIIEQARQAKVELVAQQKRLREEKAPKPLSAKDLRKMETKRFEEKTRVRHPNTSSILSRPHPIKGVRKIPVLVNARGLPFLRIKKPQPTNLSGVIRHKLERRWKRILRRDRLTIDLLFAKDEDSWDRMTGAQEPTTWARHYQLGLTEVFDQIRESDEAAAELAQKMWNVVLKERAMAEEEEKERRAKGDSLAGRD
;
A
#
# COMPACT_ATOMS: atom_id res chain seq x y z
N MET A 1 -1.98 -35.06 9.10
CA MET A 1 -1.11 -36.15 9.61
C MET A 1 0.07 -35.59 10.42
N LEU A 2 -0.16 -34.98 11.57
CA LEU A 2 0.89 -34.45 12.47
C LEU A 2 0.83 -35.12 13.87
N ILE A 3 -0.08 -36.02 14.08
CA ILE A 3 -0.40 -36.61 15.38
C ILE A 3 0.63 -37.61 15.90
N PRO A 4 1.37 -38.41 15.08
CA PRO A 4 2.28 -39.43 15.65
C PRO A 4 3.57 -38.89 16.27
N LYS A 5 3.99 -37.65 15.96
CA LYS A 5 5.24 -37.08 16.51
C LYS A 5 5.14 -36.60 17.96
N TYR A 6 3.94 -36.31 18.44
CA TYR A 6 3.71 -35.75 19.78
C TYR A 6 3.19 -36.76 20.80
N SER A 7 2.69 -37.93 20.35
CA SER A 7 2.19 -38.95 21.27
C SER A 7 3.26 -39.42 22.26
N GLY A 8 4.47 -39.68 21.78
CA GLY A 8 5.57 -40.14 22.65
C GLY A 8 6.03 -39.04 23.66
N THR A 9 5.90 -37.76 23.34
CA THR A 9 6.22 -36.68 24.29
C THR A 9 5.10 -36.47 25.31
N LEU A 10 3.86 -36.71 24.97
CA LEU A 10 2.72 -36.69 25.90
C LEU A 10 2.78 -37.85 26.88
N ASP A 11 3.15 -39.04 26.42
CA ASP A 11 3.36 -40.24 27.28
C ASP A 11 4.48 -40.00 28.28
N LEU A 12 5.60 -39.40 27.84
CA LEU A 12 6.72 -39.05 28.73
C LEU A 12 6.33 -37.93 29.74
N LEU A 13 5.47 -36.99 29.34
CA LEU A 13 4.93 -35.97 30.25
C LEU A 13 4.04 -36.58 31.33
N GLY A 14 3.17 -37.51 30.92
CA GLY A 14 2.29 -38.25 31.85
C GLY A 14 3.08 -39.11 32.84
N SER A 15 4.10 -39.82 32.39
CA SER A 15 4.93 -40.66 33.26
C SER A 15 5.84 -39.84 34.17
N ALA A 16 6.36 -38.72 33.72
CA ALA A 16 7.17 -37.81 34.55
C ALA A 16 6.35 -37.12 35.67
N SER A 17 5.07 -36.80 35.38
CA SER A 17 4.14 -36.25 36.37
C SER A 17 3.80 -37.27 37.48
N ASN A 18 3.87 -38.55 37.17
CA ASN A 18 3.62 -39.64 38.12
C ASN A 18 4.85 -40.07 38.94
N GLY A 19 5.90 -39.21 39.01
CA GLY A 19 7.04 -39.37 39.90
C GLY A 19 8.16 -40.29 39.40
N ASN A 20 8.17 -40.66 38.11
CA ASN A 20 9.20 -41.48 37.51
C ASN A 20 10.47 -40.67 37.19
N GLY A 21 11.46 -40.63 38.05
CA GLY A 21 12.65 -39.76 37.95
C GLY A 21 13.49 -39.98 36.66
N GLN A 22 13.45 -41.18 36.06
CA GLN A 22 14.15 -41.46 34.81
C GLN A 22 13.50 -40.77 33.61
N ASP A 23 12.18 -40.68 33.58
CA ASP A 23 11.45 -40.05 32.51
C ASP A 23 11.47 -38.50 32.61
N ALA A 24 11.58 -37.97 33.85
CA ALA A 24 11.83 -36.56 34.07
C ALA A 24 13.19 -36.12 33.54
N SER A 25 14.22 -36.97 33.68
CA SER A 25 15.56 -36.70 33.15
C SER A 25 15.59 -36.72 31.60
N LYS A 26 14.84 -37.65 30.97
CA LYS A 26 14.69 -37.71 29.51
C LYS A 26 13.94 -36.47 28.96
N LEU A 27 12.91 -36.03 29.69
CA LEU A 27 12.18 -34.82 29.34
C LEU A 27 13.06 -33.54 29.42
N SER A 28 13.85 -33.43 30.47
CA SER A 28 14.79 -32.29 30.61
C SER A 28 15.83 -32.27 29.49
N ALA A 29 16.33 -33.45 29.06
CA ALA A 29 17.24 -33.58 27.93
C ALA A 29 16.57 -33.18 26.57
N ILE A 30 15.32 -33.57 26.34
CA ILE A 30 14.56 -33.22 25.15
C ILE A 30 14.30 -31.69 25.12
N ILE A 31 13.94 -31.10 26.26
CA ILE A 31 13.71 -29.65 26.37
C ILE A 31 15.01 -28.88 26.08
N GLU A 32 16.13 -29.36 26.60
CA GLU A 32 17.43 -28.71 26.40
C GLU A 32 17.87 -28.83 24.90
N GLN A 33 17.69 -30.00 24.30
CA GLN A 33 17.92 -30.18 22.85
C GLN A 33 17.02 -29.24 22.02
N ALA A 34 15.75 -29.09 22.39
CA ALA A 34 14.84 -28.19 21.69
C ALA A 34 15.24 -26.71 21.84
N ARG A 35 15.74 -26.33 23.03
CA ARG A 35 16.29 -24.98 23.26
C ARG A 35 17.54 -24.73 22.43
N GLN A 36 18.48 -25.69 22.40
CA GLN A 36 19.69 -25.58 21.58
C GLN A 36 19.36 -25.48 20.09
N ALA A 37 18.48 -26.35 19.58
CA ALA A 37 18.02 -26.28 18.20
C ALA A 37 17.34 -24.94 17.86
N LYS A 38 16.57 -24.36 18.79
CA LYS A 38 15.98 -23.04 18.61
C LYS A 38 17.04 -21.93 18.53
N VAL A 39 18.06 -21.98 19.39
CA VAL A 39 19.18 -21.03 19.38
C VAL A 39 19.95 -21.12 18.04
N GLU A 40 20.22 -22.33 17.59
CA GLU A 40 20.89 -22.56 16.30
C GLU A 40 20.05 -22.04 15.11
N LEU A 41 18.74 -22.31 15.10
CA LEU A 41 17.84 -21.78 14.08
C LEU A 41 17.83 -20.25 14.04
N VAL A 42 17.78 -19.61 15.20
CA VAL A 42 17.84 -18.15 15.30
C VAL A 42 19.18 -17.61 14.80
N ALA A 43 20.28 -18.27 15.18
CA ALA A 43 21.61 -17.91 14.69
C ALA A 43 21.75 -18.09 13.17
N GLN A 44 21.20 -19.18 12.63
CA GLN A 44 21.16 -19.44 11.19
C GLN A 44 20.32 -18.39 10.45
N GLN A 45 19.15 -18.04 10.97
CA GLN A 45 18.32 -16.99 10.40
C GLN A 45 19.02 -15.63 10.42
N LYS A 46 19.75 -15.33 11.50
CA LYS A 46 20.54 -14.09 11.61
C LYS A 46 21.65 -14.06 10.55
N ARG A 47 22.41 -15.12 10.39
CA ARG A 47 23.44 -15.24 9.33
C ARG A 47 22.86 -15.07 7.95
N LEU A 48 21.71 -15.73 7.63
CA LEU A 48 21.02 -15.58 6.36
C LEU A 48 20.49 -14.16 6.12
N ARG A 49 20.11 -13.44 7.18
CA ARG A 49 19.71 -12.03 7.06
C ARG A 49 20.92 -11.12 6.80
N GLU A 50 22.05 -11.40 7.46
CA GLU A 50 23.30 -10.67 7.26
C GLU A 50 23.88 -10.90 5.86
N GLU A 51 23.81 -12.13 5.34
CA GLU A 51 24.20 -12.48 3.97
C GLU A 51 23.32 -11.82 2.90
N LYS A 52 22.00 -11.76 3.17
CA LYS A 52 21.01 -11.12 2.27
C LYS A 52 20.86 -9.63 2.50
N ALA A 53 21.50 -9.06 3.51
CA ALA A 53 21.48 -7.63 3.73
C ALA A 53 22.07 -6.92 2.50
N PRO A 54 21.40 -5.94 1.92
CA PRO A 54 21.95 -5.17 0.81
C PRO A 54 23.27 -4.56 1.29
N LYS A 55 24.33 -4.83 0.55
CA LYS A 55 25.66 -4.27 0.85
C LYS A 55 25.52 -2.76 1.03
N PRO A 56 26.14 -2.18 2.07
CA PRO A 56 26.10 -0.73 2.25
C PRO A 56 26.56 -0.06 0.97
N LEU A 57 25.75 0.88 0.47
CA LEU A 57 26.06 1.61 -0.75
C LEU A 57 27.42 2.31 -0.59
N SER A 58 28.25 2.19 -1.63
CA SER A 58 29.52 2.90 -1.67
C SER A 58 29.28 4.40 -1.49
N ALA A 59 30.21 5.11 -0.86
CA ALA A 59 30.18 6.57 -0.73
C ALA A 59 29.99 7.27 -2.10
N LYS A 60 30.49 6.66 -3.18
CA LYS A 60 30.30 7.11 -4.56
C LYS A 60 28.84 6.96 -5.01
N ASP A 61 28.19 5.85 -4.66
CA ASP A 61 26.78 5.60 -5.02
C ASP A 61 25.83 6.46 -4.19
N LEU A 62 26.15 6.72 -2.93
CA LEU A 62 25.40 7.66 -2.09
C LEU A 62 25.45 9.07 -2.66
N ARG A 63 26.62 9.57 -3.02
CA ARG A 63 26.77 10.89 -3.68
C ARG A 63 25.99 10.94 -5.01
N LYS A 64 26.04 9.86 -5.80
CA LYS A 64 25.30 9.77 -7.06
C LYS A 64 23.79 9.76 -6.84
N MET A 65 23.30 9.14 -5.77
CA MET A 65 21.88 9.19 -5.39
C MET A 65 21.48 10.57 -4.87
N GLU A 66 22.33 11.24 -4.10
CA GLU A 66 22.07 12.59 -3.60
C GLU A 66 22.04 13.61 -4.74
N THR A 67 23.00 13.56 -5.66
CA THR A 67 22.99 14.43 -6.86
C THR A 67 21.74 14.19 -7.70
N LYS A 68 21.36 12.94 -7.93
CA LYS A 68 20.13 12.60 -8.66
C LYS A 68 18.87 13.11 -7.96
N ARG A 69 18.79 13.00 -6.61
CA ARG A 69 17.68 13.56 -5.82
C ARG A 69 17.65 15.09 -5.88
N PHE A 70 18.82 15.72 -5.86
CA PHE A 70 18.94 17.16 -6.00
C PHE A 70 18.50 17.62 -7.40
N GLU A 71 18.96 16.95 -8.45
CA GLU A 71 18.54 17.20 -9.84
C GLU A 71 17.03 17.02 -10.03
N GLU A 72 16.43 15.96 -9.43
CA GLU A 72 14.96 15.75 -9.47
C GLU A 72 14.19 16.86 -8.75
N LYS A 73 14.72 17.40 -7.65
CA LYS A 73 14.09 18.51 -6.90
C LYS A 73 14.27 19.86 -7.62
N THR A 74 15.42 20.09 -8.24
CA THR A 74 15.75 21.36 -8.91
C THR A 74 15.36 21.36 -10.38
N ARG A 75 14.95 20.21 -10.92
CA ARG A 75 14.55 20.08 -12.32
C ARG A 75 13.40 21.02 -12.62
N VAL A 76 13.70 22.09 -13.34
CA VAL A 76 12.69 23.01 -13.86
C VAL A 76 11.75 22.20 -14.74
N ARG A 77 10.49 22.11 -14.37
CA ARG A 77 9.50 21.41 -15.19
C ARG A 77 9.39 22.11 -16.53
N HIS A 78 9.55 21.35 -17.60
CA HIS A 78 9.34 21.89 -18.94
C HIS A 78 7.96 22.57 -19.01
N PRO A 79 7.80 23.74 -19.63
CA PRO A 79 6.49 24.43 -19.70
C PRO A 79 5.35 23.55 -20.21
N ASN A 80 5.64 22.57 -21.08
CA ASN A 80 4.68 21.58 -21.55
C ASN A 80 4.34 20.48 -20.53
N THR A 81 5.00 20.42 -19.37
CA THR A 81 4.72 19.50 -18.26
C THR A 81 3.90 20.14 -17.15
N SER A 82 3.21 21.24 -17.44
CA SER A 82 2.27 21.87 -16.52
C SER A 82 1.27 20.84 -15.97
N SER A 83 0.91 21.01 -14.68
CA SER A 83 -0.07 20.14 -14.05
C SER A 83 -1.36 20.15 -14.85
N ILE A 84 -2.02 19.00 -14.99
CA ILE A 84 -3.33 18.89 -15.64
C ILE A 84 -4.39 19.78 -14.96
N LEU A 85 -4.18 20.11 -13.69
CA LEU A 85 -5.04 21.02 -12.91
C LEU A 85 -4.83 22.49 -13.24
N SER A 86 -3.72 22.86 -13.93
CA SER A 86 -3.47 24.23 -14.38
C SER A 86 -4.18 24.57 -15.70
N ARG A 87 -4.93 23.63 -16.27
CA ARG A 87 -5.79 23.89 -17.43
C ARG A 87 -6.98 24.79 -17.03
N PRO A 88 -7.53 25.56 -17.97
CA PRO A 88 -7.31 25.56 -19.42
C PRO A 88 -6.06 26.34 -19.86
N HIS A 89 -5.46 25.94 -20.99
CA HIS A 89 -4.38 26.67 -21.65
C HIS A 89 -4.84 27.16 -23.03
N PRO A 90 -4.29 28.27 -23.53
CA PRO A 90 -4.53 28.67 -24.91
C PRO A 90 -4.05 27.58 -25.87
N ILE A 91 -4.90 27.13 -26.79
CA ILE A 91 -4.61 26.06 -27.74
C ILE A 91 -4.82 26.57 -29.16
N LYS A 92 -3.86 26.28 -30.05
CA LYS A 92 -4.04 26.52 -31.48
C LYS A 92 -4.88 25.36 -32.07
N GLY A 93 -6.09 25.65 -32.54
CA GLY A 93 -6.99 24.68 -33.18
C GLY A 93 -8.22 24.29 -32.33
N VAL A 94 -8.86 23.19 -32.66
CA VAL A 94 -10.08 22.74 -31.96
C VAL A 94 -9.74 22.17 -30.58
N ARG A 95 -10.36 22.73 -29.55
CA ARG A 95 -10.16 22.31 -28.17
C ARG A 95 -10.75 20.92 -27.94
N LYS A 96 -9.93 20.00 -27.40
CA LYS A 96 -10.37 18.68 -26.96
C LYS A 96 -10.68 18.73 -25.47
N ILE A 97 -11.95 18.63 -25.13
CA ILE A 97 -12.42 18.63 -23.75
C ILE A 97 -11.98 17.31 -23.07
N PRO A 98 -11.30 17.37 -21.92
CA PRO A 98 -10.93 16.19 -21.17
C PRO A 98 -12.17 15.50 -20.57
N VAL A 99 -12.15 14.18 -20.50
CA VAL A 99 -13.21 13.38 -19.87
C VAL A 99 -12.73 12.92 -18.51
N LEU A 100 -13.49 13.24 -17.46
CA LEU A 100 -13.26 12.69 -16.13
C LEU A 100 -13.68 11.23 -16.12
N VAL A 101 -12.76 10.36 -15.73
CA VAL A 101 -12.96 8.92 -15.61
C VAL A 101 -12.57 8.47 -14.23
N ASN A 102 -13.31 7.53 -13.66
CA ASN A 102 -13.00 6.92 -12.38
C ASN A 102 -12.58 5.46 -12.60
N ALA A 103 -11.39 5.10 -12.11
CA ALA A 103 -10.90 3.73 -12.08
C ALA A 103 -10.91 3.21 -10.64
N ARG A 104 -11.98 2.53 -10.24
CA ARG A 104 -12.11 1.91 -8.91
C ARG A 104 -11.75 2.86 -7.75
N GLY A 105 -12.32 4.07 -7.76
CA GLY A 105 -12.08 5.09 -6.74
C GLY A 105 -10.91 6.04 -7.04
N LEU A 106 -10.17 5.86 -8.15
CA LEU A 106 -9.13 6.78 -8.58
C LEU A 106 -9.63 7.66 -9.74
N PRO A 107 -9.84 8.97 -9.54
CA PRO A 107 -10.20 9.88 -10.61
C PRO A 107 -8.99 10.24 -11.46
N PHE A 108 -9.21 10.36 -12.77
CA PHE A 108 -8.22 10.89 -13.71
C PHE A 108 -8.88 11.52 -14.95
N LEU A 109 -8.17 12.45 -15.58
CA LEU A 109 -8.62 13.08 -16.81
C LEU A 109 -8.03 12.39 -18.03
N ARG A 110 -8.89 11.93 -18.93
CA ARG A 110 -8.51 11.34 -20.21
C ARG A 110 -8.70 12.34 -21.34
N ILE A 111 -7.60 12.66 -22.04
CA ILE A 111 -7.58 13.63 -23.15
C ILE A 111 -7.34 12.93 -24.47
N LYS A 112 -6.51 11.91 -24.49
CA LYS A 112 -6.10 11.18 -25.70
C LYS A 112 -6.63 9.75 -25.70
N LYS A 113 -6.94 9.25 -26.90
CA LYS A 113 -7.18 7.84 -27.20
C LYS A 113 -6.22 7.41 -28.30
N PRO A 114 -5.45 6.32 -28.12
CA PRO A 114 -5.34 5.48 -26.94
C PRO A 114 -4.72 6.22 -25.74
N GLN A 115 -4.98 5.71 -24.52
CA GLN A 115 -4.46 6.30 -23.29
C GLN A 115 -2.93 6.13 -23.23
N PRO A 116 -2.17 7.19 -22.84
CA PRO A 116 -0.72 7.10 -22.71
C PRO A 116 -0.30 5.99 -21.73
N THR A 117 0.72 5.22 -22.10
CA THR A 117 1.23 4.10 -21.29
C THR A 117 1.68 4.53 -19.89
N ASN A 118 2.32 5.69 -19.77
CA ASN A 118 2.73 6.26 -18.49
C ASN A 118 1.53 6.51 -17.55
N LEU A 119 0.44 7.06 -18.08
CA LEU A 119 -0.78 7.29 -17.29
C LEU A 119 -1.37 5.95 -16.82
N SER A 120 -1.43 4.96 -17.73
CA SER A 120 -1.89 3.61 -17.41
C SER A 120 -1.03 2.96 -16.32
N GLY A 121 0.29 3.13 -16.37
CA GLY A 121 1.24 2.65 -15.36
C GLY A 121 1.00 3.29 -14.00
N VAL A 122 0.84 4.61 -13.95
CA VAL A 122 0.56 5.34 -12.70
C VAL A 122 -0.76 4.90 -12.07
N ILE A 123 -1.83 4.75 -12.88
CA ILE A 123 -3.13 4.28 -12.40
C ILE A 123 -3.01 2.88 -11.82
N ARG A 124 -2.36 1.95 -12.54
CA ARG A 124 -2.14 0.57 -12.08
C ARG A 124 -1.41 0.55 -10.74
N HIS A 125 -0.31 1.27 -10.62
CA HIS A 125 0.47 1.32 -9.37
C HIS A 125 -0.34 1.89 -8.18
N LYS A 126 -1.16 2.92 -8.41
CA LYS A 126 -2.06 3.44 -7.36
C LYS A 126 -3.13 2.42 -6.97
N LEU A 127 -3.70 1.70 -7.94
CA LEU A 127 -4.66 0.62 -7.69
C LEU A 127 -4.05 -0.54 -6.90
N GLU A 128 -2.83 -0.94 -7.22
CA GLU A 128 -2.10 -1.99 -6.49
C GLU A 128 -1.84 -1.58 -5.03
N ARG A 129 -1.45 -0.32 -4.79
CA ARG A 129 -1.29 0.19 -3.42
C ARG A 129 -2.61 0.18 -2.64
N ARG A 130 -3.71 0.61 -3.27
CA ARG A 130 -5.04 0.56 -2.65
C ARG A 130 -5.44 -0.88 -2.33
N TRP A 131 -5.23 -1.80 -3.26
CA TRP A 131 -5.52 -3.21 -3.08
C TRP A 131 -4.73 -3.84 -1.93
N LYS A 132 -3.44 -3.53 -1.81
CA LYS A 132 -2.61 -4.00 -0.70
C LYS A 132 -3.12 -3.53 0.66
N ARG A 133 -3.64 -2.29 0.77
CA ARG A 133 -4.25 -1.79 2.02
C ARG A 133 -5.53 -2.55 2.36
N ILE A 134 -6.39 -2.80 1.37
CA ILE A 134 -7.62 -3.57 1.55
C ILE A 134 -7.30 -4.99 2.03
N LEU A 135 -6.36 -5.68 1.38
CA LEU A 135 -5.92 -7.02 1.80
C LEU A 135 -5.32 -7.01 3.21
N ARG A 136 -4.56 -5.98 3.58
CA ARG A 136 -4.04 -5.84 4.94
C ARG A 136 -5.17 -5.67 5.95
N ARG A 137 -6.18 -4.85 5.66
CA ARG A 137 -7.39 -4.70 6.49
C ARG A 137 -8.07 -6.05 6.70
N ASP A 138 -8.31 -6.78 5.61
CA ASP A 138 -9.03 -8.05 5.67
C ASP A 138 -8.26 -9.08 6.51
N ARG A 139 -6.93 -9.15 6.36
CA ARG A 139 -6.08 -10.00 7.22
C ARG A 139 -6.17 -9.61 8.68
N LEU A 140 -5.97 -8.33 9.00
CA LEU A 140 -6.05 -7.85 10.37
C LEU A 140 -7.43 -8.07 11.00
N THR A 141 -8.50 -8.06 10.20
CA THR A 141 -9.85 -8.38 10.67
C THR A 141 -9.97 -9.85 11.09
N ILE A 142 -9.38 -10.76 10.33
CA ILE A 142 -9.35 -12.19 10.65
C ILE A 142 -8.44 -12.42 11.87
N ASP A 143 -7.24 -11.83 11.88
CA ASP A 143 -6.29 -11.96 12.97
C ASP A 143 -6.86 -11.42 14.29
N LEU A 144 -7.68 -10.35 14.23
CA LEU A 144 -8.38 -9.81 15.39
C LEU A 144 -9.39 -10.80 15.98
N LEU A 145 -10.06 -11.61 15.15
CA LEU A 145 -10.97 -12.65 15.66
C LEU A 145 -10.19 -13.70 16.46
N PHE A 146 -9.09 -14.20 15.91
CA PHE A 146 -8.22 -15.15 16.61
C PHE A 146 -7.63 -14.55 17.89
N ALA A 147 -7.19 -13.28 17.85
CA ALA A 147 -6.66 -12.61 19.03
C ALA A 147 -7.71 -12.45 20.17
N LYS A 148 -8.97 -12.28 19.81
CA LYS A 148 -10.06 -12.26 20.81
C LYS A 148 -10.31 -13.64 21.43
N ASP A 149 -10.15 -14.69 20.63
CA ASP A 149 -10.30 -16.06 21.12
C ASP A 149 -9.13 -16.39 22.07
N GLU A 150 -7.89 -15.96 21.77
CA GLU A 150 -6.73 -16.07 22.66
C GLU A 150 -6.94 -15.29 23.96
N ASP A 151 -7.38 -14.02 23.90
CA ASP A 151 -7.71 -13.23 25.09
C ASP A 151 -8.82 -13.89 25.96
N SER A 152 -9.74 -14.62 25.33
CA SER A 152 -10.77 -15.39 26.03
C SER A 152 -10.20 -16.63 26.71
N TRP A 153 -9.27 -17.31 26.03
CA TRP A 153 -8.57 -18.47 26.57
C TRP A 153 -7.69 -18.08 27.77
N ASP A 154 -6.93 -16.99 27.66
CA ASP A 154 -6.08 -16.48 28.75
C ASP A 154 -6.91 -16.16 29.99
N ARG A 155 -8.11 -15.60 29.82
CA ARG A 155 -9.05 -15.37 30.94
C ARG A 155 -9.53 -16.65 31.60
N MET A 156 -9.79 -17.70 30.82
CA MET A 156 -10.24 -18.99 31.36
C MET A 156 -9.12 -19.74 32.09
N THR A 157 -7.89 -19.62 31.62
CA THR A 157 -6.72 -20.27 32.21
C THR A 157 -6.10 -19.46 33.37
N GLY A 158 -6.55 -18.21 33.58
CA GLY A 158 -6.00 -17.32 34.62
C GLY A 158 -4.62 -16.75 34.24
N ALA A 159 -4.21 -16.84 32.99
CA ALA A 159 -2.99 -16.20 32.49
C ALA A 159 -3.22 -14.68 32.49
N GLN A 160 -2.46 -13.97 33.32
CA GLN A 160 -2.53 -12.50 33.37
C GLN A 160 -1.40 -11.93 32.53
N GLU A 161 -1.71 -11.58 31.30
CA GLU A 161 -0.80 -10.80 30.46
C GLU A 161 -1.07 -9.29 30.64
N PRO A 162 -0.01 -8.43 30.62
CA PRO A 162 -0.16 -6.99 30.83
C PRO A 162 -0.90 -6.28 29.68
N THR A 163 -0.98 -6.90 28.51
CA THR A 163 -1.65 -6.35 27.32
C THR A 163 -2.45 -7.43 26.60
N THR A 164 -3.67 -7.11 26.19
CA THR A 164 -4.52 -8.02 25.41
C THR A 164 -4.00 -8.15 23.97
N TRP A 165 -4.03 -9.35 23.41
CA TRP A 165 -3.66 -9.64 22.04
C TRP A 165 -4.49 -8.82 21.05
N ALA A 166 -5.81 -8.73 21.30
CA ALA A 166 -6.73 -7.99 20.46
C ALA A 166 -6.38 -6.51 20.32
N ARG A 167 -5.78 -5.87 21.34
CA ARG A 167 -5.44 -4.45 21.31
C ARG A 167 -4.46 -4.09 20.19
N HIS A 168 -3.44 -4.90 19.96
CA HIS A 168 -2.45 -4.66 18.91
C HIS A 168 -3.08 -4.73 17.52
N TYR A 169 -3.94 -5.71 17.29
CA TYR A 169 -4.66 -5.84 16.01
C TYR A 169 -5.69 -4.73 15.81
N GLN A 170 -6.37 -4.29 16.87
CA GLN A 170 -7.29 -3.14 16.81
C GLN A 170 -6.56 -1.85 16.40
N LEU A 171 -5.41 -1.56 17.00
CA LEU A 171 -4.60 -0.40 16.61
C LEU A 171 -4.14 -0.47 15.16
N GLY A 172 -3.64 -1.62 14.72
CA GLY A 172 -3.25 -1.83 13.33
C GLY A 172 -4.42 -1.70 12.36
N LEU A 173 -5.60 -2.18 12.74
CA LEU A 173 -6.82 -2.08 11.95
C LEU A 173 -7.29 -0.62 11.82
N THR A 174 -7.28 0.14 12.92
CA THR A 174 -7.62 1.58 12.93
C THR A 174 -6.70 2.36 12.01
N GLU A 175 -5.39 2.13 12.10
CA GLU A 175 -4.40 2.76 11.21
C GLU A 175 -4.70 2.51 9.74
N VAL A 176 -5.02 1.26 9.37
CA VAL A 176 -5.33 0.91 7.98
C VAL A 176 -6.64 1.54 7.52
N PHE A 177 -7.66 1.60 8.37
CA PHE A 177 -8.91 2.29 8.06
C PHE A 177 -8.69 3.79 7.83
N ASP A 178 -7.91 4.43 8.68
CA ASP A 178 -7.58 5.85 8.51
C ASP A 178 -6.82 6.10 7.20
N GLN A 179 -5.83 5.28 6.86
CA GLN A 179 -5.12 5.37 5.59
C GLN A 179 -6.01 5.18 4.36
N ILE A 180 -7.03 4.31 4.44
CA ILE A 180 -8.00 4.12 3.35
C ILE A 180 -8.90 5.35 3.25
N ARG A 181 -9.43 5.84 4.38
CA ARG A 181 -10.29 7.03 4.45
C ARG A 181 -9.59 8.26 3.90
N GLU A 182 -8.40 8.58 4.37
CA GLU A 182 -7.58 9.70 3.87
C GLU A 182 -7.34 9.61 2.35
N SER A 183 -7.06 8.40 1.87
CA SER A 183 -6.88 8.17 0.43
C SER A 183 -8.16 8.41 -0.37
N ASP A 184 -9.32 8.09 0.18
CA ASP A 184 -10.62 8.26 -0.48
C ASP A 184 -11.05 9.74 -0.44
N GLU A 185 -10.83 10.43 0.66
CA GLU A 185 -11.05 11.87 0.79
C GLU A 185 -10.17 12.66 -0.20
N ALA A 186 -8.88 12.35 -0.25
CA ALA A 186 -7.96 12.95 -1.22
C ALA A 186 -8.35 12.66 -2.67
N ALA A 187 -8.90 11.47 -2.96
CA ALA A 187 -9.40 11.12 -4.28
C ALA A 187 -10.68 11.91 -4.63
N ALA A 188 -11.58 12.12 -3.67
CA ALA A 188 -12.79 12.91 -3.84
C ALA A 188 -12.45 14.40 -4.12
N GLU A 189 -11.54 14.99 -3.34
CA GLU A 189 -11.07 16.36 -3.59
C GLU A 189 -10.42 16.50 -4.97
N LEU A 190 -9.60 15.52 -5.35
CA LEU A 190 -8.95 15.52 -6.65
C LEU A 190 -9.98 15.41 -7.78
N ALA A 191 -11.02 14.59 -7.61
CA ALA A 191 -12.13 14.48 -8.57
C ALA A 191 -12.84 15.83 -8.75
N GLN A 192 -13.12 16.54 -7.65
CA GLN A 192 -13.74 17.85 -7.70
C GLN A 192 -12.87 18.88 -8.42
N LYS A 193 -11.57 18.92 -8.13
CA LYS A 193 -10.61 19.79 -8.82
C LYS A 193 -10.56 19.48 -10.33
N MET A 194 -10.56 18.20 -10.69
CA MET A 194 -10.59 17.75 -12.09
C MET A 194 -11.91 18.09 -12.80
N TRP A 195 -13.03 17.98 -12.09
CA TRP A 195 -14.33 18.36 -12.62
C TRP A 195 -14.39 19.86 -12.94
N ASN A 196 -13.89 20.69 -12.05
CA ASN A 196 -13.79 22.13 -12.27
C ASN A 196 -12.94 22.47 -13.51
N VAL A 197 -11.88 21.71 -13.77
CA VAL A 197 -11.10 21.83 -15.02
C VAL A 197 -11.95 21.49 -16.23
N VAL A 198 -12.74 20.42 -16.19
CA VAL A 198 -13.63 20.02 -17.30
C VAL A 198 -14.66 21.14 -17.59
N LEU A 199 -15.24 21.72 -16.55
CA LEU A 199 -16.20 22.83 -16.71
C LEU A 199 -15.57 24.04 -17.38
N LYS A 200 -14.37 24.45 -16.92
CA LYS A 200 -13.62 25.56 -17.53
C LYS A 200 -13.23 25.30 -18.98
N GLU A 201 -12.80 24.08 -19.30
CA GLU A 201 -12.46 23.66 -20.67
C GLU A 201 -13.70 23.66 -21.59
N ARG A 202 -14.89 23.31 -21.05
CA ARG A 202 -16.16 23.40 -21.80
C ARG A 202 -16.53 24.85 -22.10
N ALA A 203 -16.50 25.72 -21.10
CA ALA A 203 -16.82 27.14 -21.27
C ALA A 203 -15.91 27.79 -22.30
N MET A 204 -14.60 27.57 -22.23
CA MET A 204 -13.68 28.10 -23.23
C MET A 204 -13.87 27.49 -24.62
N ALA A 205 -14.26 26.22 -24.73
CA ALA A 205 -14.56 25.61 -26.03
C ALA A 205 -15.78 26.26 -26.70
N GLU A 206 -16.81 26.58 -25.89
CA GLU A 206 -18.00 27.27 -26.37
C GLU A 206 -17.70 28.72 -26.84
N GLU A 207 -16.86 29.43 -26.08
CA GLU A 207 -16.40 30.78 -26.44
C GLU A 207 -15.58 30.75 -27.74
N GLU A 208 -14.60 29.85 -27.84
CA GLU A 208 -13.77 29.66 -29.03
C GLU A 208 -14.60 29.23 -30.25
N GLU A 209 -15.68 28.50 -30.05
CA GLU A 209 -16.59 28.12 -31.13
C GLU A 209 -17.45 29.30 -31.61
N LYS A 210 -17.97 30.10 -30.67
CA LYS A 210 -18.70 31.35 -30.98
C LYS A 210 -17.82 32.33 -31.79
N GLU A 211 -16.58 32.53 -31.36
CA GLU A 211 -15.62 33.38 -32.05
C GLU A 211 -15.30 32.87 -33.46
N ARG A 212 -15.19 31.55 -33.66
CA ARG A 212 -14.96 30.96 -35.00
C ARG A 212 -16.15 31.16 -35.92
N ARG A 213 -17.37 30.98 -35.39
CA ARG A 213 -18.61 31.22 -36.18
C ARG A 213 -18.70 32.69 -36.56
N ALA A 214 -18.47 33.62 -35.64
CA ALA A 214 -18.50 35.05 -35.91
C ALA A 214 -17.45 35.48 -36.98
N LYS A 215 -16.24 34.90 -36.92
CA LYS A 215 -15.20 35.14 -37.93
C LYS A 215 -15.55 34.51 -39.29
N GLY A 216 -16.19 33.34 -39.31
CA GLY A 216 -16.67 32.65 -40.50
C GLY A 216 -17.79 33.45 -41.23
N ASP A 217 -18.76 33.93 -40.47
CA ASP A 217 -19.84 34.78 -41.00
C ASP A 217 -19.33 36.12 -41.50
N SER A 218 -18.28 36.70 -40.85
CA SER A 218 -17.70 37.96 -41.33
C SER A 218 -16.88 37.81 -42.62
N LEU A 219 -16.41 36.61 -42.96
CA LEU A 219 -15.74 36.33 -44.22
C LEU A 219 -16.73 35.99 -45.35
N ALA A 220 -17.86 35.37 -45.02
CA ALA A 220 -18.91 35.06 -45.98
C ALA A 220 -19.75 36.29 -46.43
N GLY A 221 -19.72 37.38 -45.66
CA GLY A 221 -20.41 38.62 -45.98
C GLY A 221 -19.56 39.65 -46.75
N ARG A 222 -18.41 39.26 -47.32
CA ARG A 222 -17.49 40.13 -48.10
C ARG A 222 -17.40 39.77 -49.59
N ASP A 223 -18.23 38.88 -50.06
CA ASP A 223 -18.47 38.60 -51.46
C ASP A 223 -19.83 39.23 -51.83
#